data_40b7ad6d18d237e7f4e1914866054c71
#
_entry.id   40b7ad6d18d237e7f4e1914866054c71
#
_cell.length_a   1.000
_cell.length_b   1.000
_cell.length_c   1.000
_cell.angle_alpha   90.00
_cell.angle_beta   90.00
_cell.angle_gamma   90.00
#
_symmetry.space_group_name_H-M   'P 1'
#
loop_
_entity.id
_entity.type
_entity.pdbx_description
1 polymer ?
#
loop_
_entity_poly.entity_id
_entity_poly.type
_entity_poly.pdbx_seq_one_letter_code
_entity_poly.pdbx_strand_id
1 'polypeptide(L)'
;MLRAGAFLALGGAAAPLTGCGLLDRDDGPDPGPDPLTPLLDESLRLAAGHRDAAAAHPALAGLLTPIAEAHHAHAAELARVIGVPLPSASAPAAAVPAGDPASARAALRESERGGRETATRACAAAPAERAALLASIAAARATHVEALK
;
A
#
# COMPACT_ATOMS: atom_id res chain seq x y z
N MET A 1 74.33 16.27 -27.01
CA MET A 1 74.85 15.86 -25.71
C MET A 1 73.76 15.14 -24.99
N LEU A 2 73.71 13.82 -25.04
CA LEU A 2 74.11 12.89 -23.94
C LEU A 2 73.43 13.24 -22.61
N ARG A 3 72.67 12.41 -21.93
CA ARG A 3 72.73 11.03 -21.48
C ARG A 3 71.47 10.66 -20.79
N ALA A 4 70.96 9.49 -20.99
CA ALA A 4 70.93 8.31 -20.12
C ALA A 4 69.89 8.45 -19.01
N GLY A 5 68.86 7.72 -18.89
CA GLY A 5 68.77 6.24 -18.77
C GLY A 5 68.50 5.91 -17.34
N ALA A 6 67.27 5.48 -16.99
CA ALA A 6 67.06 4.58 -15.87
C ALA A 6 65.71 3.82 -16.06
N PHE A 7 65.82 2.55 -16.32
CA PHE A 7 64.76 1.56 -16.16
C PHE A 7 64.53 1.36 -14.68
N LEU A 8 63.27 1.34 -14.26
CA LEU A 8 62.92 0.66 -13.03
C LEU A 8 61.56 -0.05 -13.19
N ALA A 9 61.70 -1.30 -13.04
CA ALA A 9 60.83 -2.46 -12.94
C ALA A 9 59.44 -2.24 -12.35
N LEU A 10 58.50 -2.81 -13.06
CA LEU A 10 57.52 -3.81 -12.65
C LEU A 10 57.35 -4.03 -11.14
N GLY A 11 56.19 -3.62 -10.65
CA GLY A 11 55.58 -4.12 -9.46
C GLY A 11 54.07 -4.33 -9.76
N GLY A 12 53.76 -5.45 -10.37
CA GLY A 12 52.38 -5.89 -10.56
C GLY A 12 51.81 -6.32 -9.21
N ALA A 13 51.05 -5.46 -8.59
CA ALA A 13 50.14 -5.88 -7.52
C ALA A 13 48.85 -6.39 -8.18
N ALA A 14 48.80 -7.68 -8.43
CA ALA A 14 47.53 -8.37 -8.68
C ALA A 14 46.73 -8.32 -7.39
N ALA A 15 45.83 -7.35 -7.28
CA ALA A 15 44.79 -7.39 -6.29
C ALA A 15 43.86 -8.57 -6.62
N PRO A 16 43.69 -9.54 -5.73
CA PRO A 16 42.68 -10.57 -5.92
C PRO A 16 41.33 -9.85 -5.88
N LEU A 17 40.63 -9.85 -7.00
CA LEU A 17 39.20 -9.58 -7.07
C LEU A 17 38.48 -10.71 -6.32
N THR A 18 38.43 -10.63 -5.01
CA THR A 18 37.55 -11.46 -4.20
C THR A 18 36.13 -10.99 -4.45
N GLY A 19 35.55 -11.46 -5.55
CA GLY A 19 34.11 -11.36 -5.84
C GLY A 19 33.32 -12.32 -4.96
N CYS A 20 33.37 -12.16 -3.65
CA CYS A 20 32.64 -12.99 -2.68
C CYS A 20 31.47 -12.26 -2.03
N GLY A 21 30.99 -11.15 -2.61
CA GLY A 21 29.81 -10.44 -2.10
C GLY A 21 28.48 -10.82 -2.77
N LEU A 22 28.50 -11.75 -3.76
CA LEU A 22 27.27 -12.13 -4.48
C LEU A 22 26.55 -13.37 -3.90
N LEU A 23 27.07 -13.98 -2.84
CA LEU A 23 26.51 -15.17 -2.20
C LEU A 23 26.27 -14.98 -0.68
N ASP A 24 26.61 -13.84 -0.11
CA ASP A 24 26.08 -13.45 1.18
C ASP A 24 24.61 -13.07 0.97
N ARG A 25 23.75 -14.09 1.00
CA ARG A 25 22.40 -13.86 1.48
C ARG A 25 22.60 -13.35 2.89
N ASP A 26 22.29 -12.06 3.11
CA ASP A 26 22.08 -11.55 4.43
C ASP A 26 21.03 -12.45 5.11
N ASP A 27 21.51 -13.40 5.93
CA ASP A 27 20.67 -14.09 6.91
C ASP A 27 20.30 -13.12 8.05
N GLY A 28 19.99 -11.87 7.69
CA GLY A 28 19.34 -10.93 8.57
C GLY A 28 17.97 -11.48 8.95
N PRO A 29 17.46 -11.18 10.15
CA PRO A 29 16.12 -11.58 10.53
C PRO A 29 15.15 -11.11 9.44
N ASP A 30 14.26 -12.03 9.02
CA ASP A 30 13.25 -11.79 7.98
C ASP A 30 12.59 -10.42 8.23
N PRO A 31 12.70 -9.45 7.30
CA PRO A 31 12.04 -8.18 7.49
C PRO A 31 10.55 -8.46 7.61
N GLY A 32 9.99 -8.29 8.80
CA GLY A 32 8.58 -8.54 9.08
C GLY A 32 7.65 -7.88 8.06
N PRO A 33 6.33 -8.11 8.14
CA PRO A 33 5.36 -7.56 7.18
C PRO A 33 5.53 -6.05 7.01
N ASP A 34 5.42 -5.57 5.75
CA ASP A 34 5.48 -4.13 5.48
C ASP A 34 4.43 -3.39 6.32
N PRO A 35 4.77 -2.24 6.94
CA PRO A 35 3.85 -1.46 7.78
C PRO A 35 2.56 -1.01 7.06
N LEU A 36 2.52 -1.04 5.72
CA LEU A 36 1.33 -0.70 4.94
C LEU A 36 0.40 -1.90 4.68
N THR A 37 0.80 -3.13 5.02
CA THR A 37 -0.04 -4.33 4.86
C THR A 37 -1.41 -4.18 5.53
N PRO A 38 -1.54 -3.67 6.77
CA PRO A 38 -2.86 -3.47 7.37
C PRO A 38 -3.75 -2.48 6.61
N LEU A 39 -3.16 -1.45 5.97
CA LEU A 39 -3.91 -0.47 5.18
C LEU A 39 -4.38 -1.05 3.84
N LEU A 40 -3.59 -1.95 3.24
CA LEU A 40 -3.99 -2.73 2.08
C LEU A 40 -5.20 -3.60 2.41
N ASP A 41 -5.12 -4.39 3.48
CA ASP A 41 -6.21 -5.26 3.93
C ASP A 41 -7.48 -4.48 4.28
N GLU A 42 -7.34 -3.31 4.91
CA GLU A 42 -8.44 -2.41 5.21
C GLU A 42 -9.10 -1.88 3.93
N SER A 43 -8.31 -1.51 2.91
CA SER A 43 -8.85 -1.06 1.62
C SER A 43 -9.65 -2.15 0.92
N LEU A 44 -9.16 -3.40 0.93
CA LEU A 44 -9.91 -4.54 0.37
C LEU A 44 -11.21 -4.80 1.14
N ARG A 45 -11.18 -4.71 2.46
CA ARG A 45 -12.36 -4.89 3.31
C ARG A 45 -13.40 -3.80 3.11
N LEU A 46 -12.99 -2.53 2.94
CA LEU A 46 -13.88 -1.43 2.59
C LEU A 46 -14.49 -1.63 1.20
N ALA A 47 -13.69 -2.02 0.19
CA ALA A 47 -14.18 -2.34 -1.14
C ALA A 47 -15.26 -3.44 -1.12
N ALA A 48 -15.04 -4.49 -0.34
CA ALA A 48 -16.02 -5.57 -0.18
C ALA A 48 -17.31 -5.07 0.48
N GLY A 49 -17.21 -4.33 1.60
CA GLY A 49 -18.38 -3.81 2.31
C GLY A 49 -19.25 -2.90 1.45
N HIS A 50 -18.65 -2.03 0.62
CA HIS A 50 -19.41 -1.20 -0.32
C HIS A 50 -20.06 -2.02 -1.43
N ARG A 51 -19.40 -3.05 -1.98
CA ARG A 51 -20.00 -3.95 -2.98
C ARG A 51 -21.18 -4.73 -2.41
N ASP A 52 -21.04 -5.27 -1.21
CA ASP A 52 -22.09 -6.04 -0.56
C ASP A 52 -23.31 -5.17 -0.25
N ALA A 53 -23.09 -3.94 0.22
CA ALA A 53 -24.16 -2.98 0.43
C ALA A 53 -24.83 -2.54 -0.88
N ALA A 54 -24.08 -2.35 -1.95
CA ALA A 54 -24.63 -2.05 -3.27
C ALA A 54 -25.51 -3.19 -3.83
N ALA A 55 -25.09 -4.44 -3.59
CA ALA A 55 -25.86 -5.62 -3.97
C ALA A 55 -27.15 -5.77 -3.13
N ALA A 56 -27.07 -5.52 -1.83
CA ALA A 56 -28.21 -5.58 -0.91
C ALA A 56 -29.20 -4.43 -1.11
N HIS A 57 -28.72 -3.27 -1.55
CA HIS A 57 -29.51 -2.03 -1.71
C HIS A 57 -29.32 -1.42 -3.10
N PRO A 58 -29.98 -1.91 -4.15
CA PRO A 58 -29.79 -1.43 -5.53
C PRO A 58 -29.97 0.08 -5.72
N ALA A 59 -30.83 0.72 -4.90
CA ALA A 59 -31.00 2.17 -4.91
C ALA A 59 -29.72 2.94 -4.52
N LEU A 60 -28.80 2.33 -3.81
CA LEU A 60 -27.50 2.90 -3.42
C LEU A 60 -26.37 2.51 -4.37
N ALA A 61 -26.58 1.61 -5.33
CA ALA A 61 -25.53 1.07 -6.18
C ALA A 61 -24.77 2.16 -6.96
N GLY A 62 -25.48 3.16 -7.47
CA GLY A 62 -24.86 4.29 -8.19
C GLY A 62 -23.91 5.12 -7.33
N LEU A 63 -24.12 5.16 -6.02
CA LEU A 63 -23.24 5.81 -5.04
C LEU A 63 -22.10 4.89 -4.58
N LEU A 64 -22.43 3.64 -4.23
CA LEU A 64 -21.50 2.76 -3.53
C LEU A 64 -20.49 2.07 -4.46
N THR A 65 -20.88 1.78 -5.71
CA THR A 65 -19.99 1.11 -6.68
C THR A 65 -18.71 1.92 -6.97
N PRO A 66 -18.78 3.22 -7.29
CA PRO A 66 -17.55 4.02 -7.49
C PRO A 66 -16.65 4.08 -6.26
N ILE A 67 -17.22 4.09 -5.06
CA ILE A 67 -16.46 4.07 -3.81
C ILE A 67 -15.75 2.72 -3.64
N ALA A 68 -16.43 1.61 -3.92
CA ALA A 68 -15.83 0.28 -3.89
C ALA A 68 -14.67 0.14 -4.88
N GLU A 69 -14.81 0.68 -6.08
CA GLU A 69 -13.76 0.69 -7.10
C GLU A 69 -12.56 1.53 -6.67
N ALA A 70 -12.78 2.69 -6.05
CA ALA A 70 -11.72 3.53 -5.51
C ALA A 70 -10.91 2.78 -4.43
N HIS A 71 -11.57 2.09 -3.50
CA HIS A 71 -10.88 1.28 -2.49
C HIS A 71 -10.08 0.13 -3.10
N HIS A 72 -10.60 -0.53 -4.13
CA HIS A 72 -9.88 -1.58 -4.84
C HIS A 72 -8.64 -1.01 -5.56
N ALA A 73 -8.74 0.17 -6.17
CA ALA A 73 -7.61 0.86 -6.77
C ALA A 73 -6.55 1.25 -5.71
N HIS A 74 -6.97 1.72 -4.54
CA HIS A 74 -6.05 1.99 -3.43
C HIS A 74 -5.32 0.73 -2.96
N ALA A 75 -6.03 -0.40 -2.84
CA ALA A 75 -5.43 -1.68 -2.48
C ALA A 75 -4.40 -2.15 -3.53
N ALA A 76 -4.73 -2.01 -4.81
CA ALA A 76 -3.82 -2.37 -5.90
C ALA A 76 -2.53 -1.53 -5.87
N GLU A 77 -2.65 -0.22 -5.63
CA GLU A 77 -1.49 0.65 -5.56
C GLU A 77 -0.64 0.39 -4.30
N LEU A 78 -1.28 0.13 -3.15
CA LEU A 78 -0.57 -0.30 -1.93
C LEU A 78 0.18 -1.61 -2.16
N ALA A 79 -0.45 -2.62 -2.75
CA ALA A 79 0.19 -3.90 -3.08
C ALA A 79 1.41 -3.70 -3.98
N ARG A 80 1.31 -2.82 -5.00
CA ARG A 80 2.42 -2.46 -5.88
C ARG A 80 3.58 -1.82 -5.11
N VAL A 81 3.30 -0.91 -4.18
CA VAL A 81 4.31 -0.19 -3.38
C VAL A 81 5.00 -1.14 -2.37
N ILE A 82 4.25 -2.09 -1.81
CA ILE A 82 4.77 -3.11 -0.89
C ILE A 82 5.56 -4.20 -1.65
N GLY A 83 5.28 -4.37 -2.95
CA GLY A 83 5.91 -5.42 -3.77
C GLY A 83 5.28 -6.80 -3.60
N VAL A 84 3.98 -6.84 -3.25
CA VAL A 84 3.22 -8.10 -3.11
C VAL A 84 2.14 -8.21 -4.18
N PRO A 85 1.73 -9.43 -4.57
CA PRO A 85 0.55 -9.61 -5.41
C PRO A 85 -0.70 -9.09 -4.71
N LEU A 86 -1.60 -8.44 -5.47
CA LEU A 86 -2.89 -8.08 -4.92
C LEU A 86 -3.66 -9.36 -4.54
N PRO A 87 -4.10 -9.53 -3.29
CA PRO A 87 -4.84 -10.72 -2.89
C PRO A 87 -6.09 -10.92 -3.74
N SER A 88 -6.22 -12.11 -4.35
CA SER A 88 -7.36 -12.48 -5.22
C SER A 88 -8.63 -12.78 -4.43
N ALA A 89 -8.51 -13.10 -3.14
CA ALA A 89 -9.64 -13.38 -2.27
C ALA A 89 -10.18 -12.07 -1.70
N SER A 90 -11.47 -11.89 -1.78
CA SER A 90 -12.16 -10.87 -1.00
C SER A 90 -11.87 -11.12 0.48
N ALA A 91 -11.17 -10.19 1.13
CA ALA A 91 -11.18 -10.16 2.58
C ALA A 91 -12.65 -10.20 3.04
N PRO A 92 -12.96 -10.91 4.16
CA PRO A 92 -14.33 -10.88 4.68
C PRO A 92 -14.77 -9.43 4.79
N ALA A 93 -15.89 -9.11 4.14
CA ALA A 93 -16.47 -7.78 4.22
C ALA A 93 -16.71 -7.41 5.68
N ALA A 94 -16.52 -6.13 6.02
CA ALA A 94 -17.09 -5.63 7.25
C ALA A 94 -18.60 -5.92 7.17
N ALA A 95 -19.16 -6.65 8.15
CA ALA A 95 -20.57 -7.01 8.15
C ALA A 95 -21.40 -5.74 7.96
N VAL A 96 -22.03 -5.61 6.80
CA VAL A 96 -23.03 -4.57 6.57
C VAL A 96 -24.28 -5.06 7.29
N PRO A 97 -24.85 -4.29 8.25
CA PRO A 97 -26.07 -4.69 8.90
C PRO A 97 -27.14 -4.98 7.83
N ALA A 98 -27.82 -6.12 7.95
CA ALA A 98 -29.00 -6.44 7.16
C ALA A 98 -30.15 -5.51 7.63
N GLY A 99 -30.05 -4.24 7.31
CA GLY A 99 -30.96 -3.18 7.73
C GLY A 99 -31.50 -2.44 6.52
N ASP A 100 -32.17 -1.33 6.78
CA ASP A 100 -32.62 -0.43 5.73
C ASP A 100 -31.43 0.31 5.07
N PRO A 101 -31.60 0.89 3.87
CA PRO A 101 -30.51 1.59 3.16
C PRO A 101 -29.87 2.73 3.93
N ALA A 102 -30.61 3.41 4.81
CA ALA A 102 -30.07 4.52 5.60
C ALA A 102 -29.12 4.01 6.69
N SER A 103 -29.48 2.91 7.36
CA SER A 103 -28.61 2.24 8.33
C SER A 103 -27.34 1.68 7.68
N ALA A 104 -27.46 1.05 6.51
CA ALA A 104 -26.31 0.56 5.75
C ALA A 104 -25.36 1.71 5.38
N ARG A 105 -25.88 2.82 4.86
CA ARG A 105 -25.09 4.01 4.52
C ARG A 105 -24.42 4.64 5.75
N ALA A 106 -25.11 4.69 6.90
CA ALA A 106 -24.53 5.21 8.13
C ALA A 106 -23.37 4.33 8.63
N ALA A 107 -23.50 3.01 8.57
CA ALA A 107 -22.45 2.07 8.94
C ALA A 107 -21.21 2.20 8.02
N LEU A 108 -21.42 2.31 6.70
CA LEU A 108 -20.33 2.53 5.75
C LEU A 108 -19.62 3.87 6.02
N ARG A 109 -20.37 4.93 6.31
CA ARG A 109 -19.79 6.23 6.66
C ARG A 109 -18.90 6.16 7.89
N GLU A 110 -19.28 5.38 8.91
CA GLU A 110 -18.46 5.17 10.10
C GLU A 110 -17.19 4.39 9.78
N SER A 111 -17.29 3.35 8.94
CA SER A 111 -16.13 2.61 8.45
C SER A 111 -15.16 3.51 7.67
N GLU A 112 -15.67 4.43 6.83
CA GLU A 112 -14.85 5.41 6.12
C GLU A 112 -14.14 6.39 7.06
N ARG A 113 -14.79 6.81 8.15
CA ARG A 113 -14.15 7.67 9.16
C ARG A 113 -12.96 6.98 9.81
N GLY A 114 -13.15 5.75 10.27
CA GLY A 114 -12.07 4.94 10.84
C GLY A 114 -10.94 4.72 9.84
N GLY A 115 -11.28 4.37 8.60
CA GLY A 115 -10.31 4.21 7.53
C GLY A 115 -9.54 5.49 7.20
N ARG A 116 -10.20 6.64 7.16
CA ARG A 116 -9.54 7.95 7.00
C ARG A 116 -8.53 8.21 8.11
N GLU A 117 -8.89 7.96 9.35
CA GLU A 117 -7.99 8.16 10.49
C GLU A 117 -6.77 7.24 10.41
N THR A 118 -6.97 5.98 10.03
CA THR A 118 -5.88 5.02 9.81
C THR A 118 -4.93 5.49 8.70
N ALA A 119 -5.46 5.91 7.55
CA ALA A 119 -4.64 6.43 6.45
C ALA A 119 -3.90 7.72 6.83
N THR A 120 -4.53 8.61 7.61
CA THR A 120 -3.90 9.85 8.09
C THR A 120 -2.74 9.54 9.03
N ARG A 121 -2.90 8.60 9.97
CA ARG A 121 -1.81 8.17 10.86
C ARG A 121 -0.66 7.51 10.08
N ALA A 122 -1.00 6.65 9.11
CA ALA A 122 0.00 6.02 8.25
C ALA A 122 0.78 7.07 7.45
N CYS A 123 0.11 8.09 6.90
CA CYS A 123 0.74 9.19 6.19
C CYS A 123 1.71 9.98 7.08
N ALA A 124 1.32 10.28 8.31
CA ALA A 124 2.17 11.02 9.25
C ALA A 124 3.42 10.25 9.68
N ALA A 125 3.37 8.92 9.67
CA ALA A 125 4.49 8.05 10.05
C ALA A 125 5.33 7.58 8.85
N ALA A 126 4.90 7.85 7.61
CA ALA A 126 5.53 7.32 6.43
C ALA A 126 6.77 8.11 6.00
N PRO A 127 7.76 7.45 5.40
CA PRO A 127 8.82 8.14 4.68
C PRO A 127 8.25 8.92 3.48
N ALA A 128 8.97 9.96 3.05
CA ALA A 128 8.49 10.96 2.09
C ALA A 128 7.99 10.34 0.76
N GLU A 129 8.66 9.29 0.28
CA GLU A 129 8.29 8.59 -0.96
C GLU A 129 6.94 7.89 -0.92
N ARG A 130 6.41 7.58 0.28
CA ARG A 130 5.09 6.95 0.47
C ARG A 130 4.01 7.94 0.91
N ALA A 131 4.41 9.10 1.44
CA ALA A 131 3.50 10.07 2.05
C ALA A 131 2.45 10.60 1.06
N ALA A 132 2.82 10.86 -0.20
CA ALA A 132 1.90 11.36 -1.21
C ALA A 132 0.74 10.39 -1.51
N LEU A 133 1.03 9.09 -1.64
CA LEU A 133 0.01 8.05 -1.82
C LEU A 133 -0.93 8.00 -0.61
N LEU A 134 -0.38 7.97 0.59
CA LEU A 134 -1.16 7.85 1.83
C LEU A 134 -2.04 9.07 2.07
N ALA A 135 -1.54 10.28 1.76
CA ALA A 135 -2.32 11.51 1.80
C ALA A 135 -3.49 11.46 0.80
N SER A 136 -3.25 10.96 -0.41
CA SER A 136 -4.29 10.79 -1.43
C SER A 136 -5.38 9.82 -0.96
N ILE A 137 -5.01 8.68 -0.37
CA ILE A 137 -5.96 7.71 0.21
C ILE A 137 -6.77 8.35 1.34
N ALA A 138 -6.14 9.08 2.25
CA ALA A 138 -6.83 9.77 3.34
C ALA A 138 -7.82 10.83 2.82
N ALA A 139 -7.44 11.60 1.80
CA ALA A 139 -8.30 12.59 1.16
C ALA A 139 -9.49 11.96 0.45
N ALA A 140 -9.28 10.87 -0.30
CA ALA A 140 -10.36 10.12 -0.95
C ALA A 140 -11.38 9.62 0.09
N ARG A 141 -10.92 9.00 1.18
CA ARG A 141 -11.79 8.53 2.26
C ARG A 141 -12.55 9.66 2.94
N ALA A 142 -11.95 10.86 3.06
CA ALA A 142 -12.67 12.04 3.54
C ALA A 142 -13.82 12.44 2.60
N THR A 143 -13.62 12.37 1.28
CA THR A 143 -14.71 12.63 0.30
C THR A 143 -15.79 11.55 0.35
N HIS A 144 -15.43 10.28 0.58
CA HIS A 144 -16.41 9.19 0.75
C HIS A 144 -17.29 9.43 2.00
N VAL A 145 -16.71 9.88 3.12
CA VAL A 145 -17.48 10.25 4.33
C VAL A 145 -18.53 11.32 4.00
N GLU A 146 -18.19 12.32 3.20
CA GLU A 146 -19.11 13.39 2.80
C GLU A 146 -20.19 12.85 1.83
N ALA A 147 -19.83 12.03 0.86
CA ALA A 147 -20.76 11.43 -0.09
C ALA A 147 -21.80 10.51 0.59
N LEU A 148 -21.46 9.94 1.74
CA LEU A 148 -22.32 9.06 2.53
C LEU A 148 -23.19 9.80 3.56
N LYS A 149 -23.25 11.14 3.54
CA LYS A 149 -24.20 11.92 4.34
C LYS A 149 -25.59 11.86 3.75
#